data_d677b07f5d0889bab83b8ef68ffe87a0
#
_entry.id   d677b07f5d0889bab83b8ef68ffe87a0
#
_cell.length_a   1.000
_cell.length_b   1.000
_cell.length_c   1.000
_cell.angle_alpha   90.00
_cell.angle_beta   90.00
_cell.angle_gamma   90.00
#
_symmetry.space_group_name_H-M   'P 1'
#
loop_
_entity.id
_entity.type
_entity.pdbx_description
1 polymer ?
#
loop_
_entity_poly.entity_id
_entity_poly.type
_entity_poly.pdbx_seq_one_letter_code
_entity_poly.pdbx_strand_id
1 'polypeptide(L)'
;MRKWIIAAVVILAIVGAGVYVAFERLDIIVKVALEYFGPGVTGTEVRVGDVEISPRSGRGRLRNLEIGNPQGFSAVRAARFNDVILEVDPATLRSPIVHVNAIGIDAPTIVYERGGKTTNLEVIARSMEAHAKRSEEEASASSSGVTAKRKFIIDRLLIRGGKVTMTSAALRGQGVTFDLPDIELRDIGKRQGGVTASQAASIVANAIVAKIAQRVLSNIDLLRKGGVEGAIDALKGLIR
;
A
#
# COMPACT_ATOMS: atom_id res chain seq x y z
N MET A 1 40.80 -26.20 -25.32
CA MET A 1 39.85 -26.64 -24.27
C MET A 1 40.05 -25.88 -22.93
N ARG A 2 41.25 -25.77 -22.38
CA ARG A 2 41.55 -25.14 -21.10
C ARG A 2 41.14 -23.63 -21.00
N LYS A 3 41.31 -22.86 -22.09
CA LYS A 3 40.91 -21.42 -22.13
C LYS A 3 39.42 -21.18 -22.07
N TRP A 4 38.61 -22.04 -22.66
CA TRP A 4 37.15 -21.96 -22.62
C TRP A 4 36.57 -22.32 -21.26
N ILE A 5 37.20 -23.25 -20.54
CA ILE A 5 36.83 -23.64 -19.17
C ILE A 5 37.10 -22.45 -18.21
N ILE A 6 38.26 -21.80 -18.36
CA ILE A 6 38.60 -20.60 -17.57
C ILE A 6 37.61 -19.45 -17.83
N ALA A 7 37.29 -19.20 -19.10
CA ALA A 7 36.28 -18.18 -19.45
C ALA A 7 34.89 -18.50 -18.87
N ALA A 8 34.45 -19.76 -18.93
CA ALA A 8 33.17 -20.18 -18.34
C ALA A 8 33.18 -20.02 -16.81
N VAL A 9 34.26 -20.37 -16.12
CA VAL A 9 34.39 -20.19 -14.67
C VAL A 9 34.37 -18.69 -14.28
N VAL A 10 35.06 -17.84 -15.04
CA VAL A 10 35.06 -16.39 -14.81
C VAL A 10 33.66 -15.79 -15.01
N ILE A 11 32.96 -16.18 -16.07
CA ILE A 11 31.57 -15.72 -16.32
C ILE A 11 30.67 -16.20 -15.18
N LEU A 12 30.79 -17.45 -14.75
CA LEU A 12 30.00 -18.01 -13.65
C LEU A 12 30.27 -17.28 -12.31
N ALA A 13 31.55 -16.92 -12.07
CA ALA A 13 31.96 -16.15 -10.90
C ALA A 13 31.41 -14.72 -10.95
N ILE A 14 31.42 -14.05 -12.10
CA ILE A 14 30.85 -12.70 -12.29
C ILE A 14 29.32 -12.74 -12.09
N VAL A 15 28.64 -13.72 -12.68
CA VAL A 15 27.20 -13.91 -12.51
C VAL A 15 26.86 -14.24 -11.05
N GLY A 16 27.63 -15.13 -10.41
CA GLY A 16 27.47 -15.48 -9.00
C GLY A 16 27.69 -14.27 -8.07
N ALA A 17 28.73 -13.48 -8.34
CA ALA A 17 28.98 -12.23 -7.58
C ALA A 17 27.88 -11.20 -7.81
N GLY A 18 27.39 -11.04 -9.05
CA GLY A 18 26.26 -10.15 -9.36
C GLY A 18 24.97 -10.54 -8.65
N VAL A 19 24.66 -11.83 -8.63
CA VAL A 19 23.51 -12.38 -7.88
C VAL A 19 23.70 -12.18 -6.38
N TYR A 20 24.90 -12.46 -5.84
CA TYR A 20 25.20 -12.25 -4.43
C TYR A 20 25.03 -10.78 -4.01
N VAL A 21 25.59 -9.83 -4.79
CA VAL A 21 25.45 -8.39 -4.54
C VAL A 21 23.98 -7.96 -4.65
N ALA A 22 23.21 -8.51 -5.59
CA ALA A 22 21.77 -8.23 -5.70
C ALA A 22 21.00 -8.72 -4.48
N PHE A 23 21.37 -9.86 -3.91
CA PHE A 23 20.76 -10.37 -2.67
C PHE A 23 21.13 -9.52 -1.43
N GLU A 24 22.34 -8.95 -1.36
CA GLU A 24 22.74 -8.05 -0.27
C GLU A 24 22.17 -6.63 -0.37
N ARG A 25 21.62 -6.27 -1.55
CA ARG A 25 21.10 -4.92 -1.84
C ARG A 25 19.59 -4.91 -2.11
N LEU A 26 18.88 -6.00 -1.78
CA LEU A 26 17.43 -6.12 -2.02
C LEU A 26 16.62 -5.04 -1.34
N ASP A 27 17.02 -4.62 -0.17
CA ASP A 27 16.42 -3.51 0.58
C ASP A 27 16.47 -2.20 -0.21
N ILE A 28 17.63 -1.84 -0.76
CA ILE A 28 17.79 -0.64 -1.59
C ILE A 28 16.97 -0.77 -2.89
N ILE A 29 17.03 -1.92 -3.54
CA ILE A 29 16.31 -2.16 -4.80
C ILE A 29 14.81 -2.03 -4.58
N VAL A 30 14.27 -2.62 -3.52
CA VAL A 30 12.83 -2.54 -3.21
C VAL A 30 12.44 -1.12 -2.79
N LYS A 31 13.26 -0.43 -1.99
CA LYS A 31 13.02 0.97 -1.66
C LYS A 31 12.90 1.83 -2.92
N VAL A 32 13.89 1.79 -3.79
CA VAL A 32 13.91 2.55 -5.05
C VAL A 32 12.72 2.17 -5.93
N ALA A 33 12.37 0.88 -6.01
CA ALA A 33 11.21 0.43 -6.79
C ALA A 33 9.89 0.98 -6.23
N LEU A 34 9.70 0.98 -4.91
CA LEU A 34 8.51 1.55 -4.28
C LEU A 34 8.38 3.05 -4.51
N GLU A 35 9.49 3.80 -4.39
CA GLU A 35 9.52 5.25 -4.60
C GLU A 35 9.36 5.62 -6.09
N TYR A 36 9.85 4.80 -7.02
CA TYR A 36 9.75 5.04 -8.46
C TYR A 36 8.38 4.64 -9.04
N PHE A 37 7.88 3.45 -8.71
CA PHE A 37 6.62 2.93 -9.25
C PHE A 37 5.40 3.31 -8.42
N GLY A 38 5.58 3.59 -7.13
CA GLY A 38 4.51 3.95 -6.21
C GLY A 38 3.65 5.11 -6.68
N PRO A 39 4.24 6.22 -7.17
CA PRO A 39 3.46 7.34 -7.70
C PRO A 39 2.55 6.97 -8.87
N GLY A 40 2.96 6.06 -9.75
CA GLY A 40 2.13 5.55 -10.84
C GLY A 40 0.90 4.80 -10.36
N VAL A 41 0.99 4.16 -9.20
CA VAL A 41 -0.11 3.39 -8.58
C VAL A 41 -1.02 4.31 -7.78
N THR A 42 -0.47 5.15 -6.91
CA THR A 42 -1.23 5.97 -5.95
C THR A 42 -1.73 7.28 -6.53
N GLY A 43 -1.12 7.75 -7.63
CA GLY A 43 -1.34 9.09 -8.18
C GLY A 43 -0.71 10.21 -7.35
N THR A 44 0.12 9.85 -6.36
CA THR A 44 0.80 10.79 -5.45
C THR A 44 2.23 10.35 -5.19
N GLU A 45 3.03 11.22 -4.58
CA GLU A 45 4.38 10.85 -4.15
C GLU A 45 4.35 9.71 -3.13
N VAL A 46 5.28 8.77 -3.26
CA VAL A 46 5.51 7.68 -2.30
C VAL A 46 6.94 7.74 -1.83
N ARG A 47 7.14 7.76 -0.51
CA ARG A 47 8.47 7.76 0.12
C ARG A 47 8.57 6.62 1.12
N VAL A 48 9.74 6.01 1.19
CA VAL A 48 10.03 4.95 2.14
C VAL A 48 11.28 5.31 2.93
N GLY A 49 11.20 5.29 4.26
CA GLY A 49 12.35 5.58 5.11
C GLY A 49 13.38 4.46 5.02
N ASP A 50 12.98 3.27 5.41
CA ASP A 50 13.87 2.12 5.46
C ASP A 50 13.18 0.83 5.03
N VAL A 51 13.94 -0.10 4.45
CA VAL A 51 13.47 -1.41 3.98
C VAL A 51 14.44 -2.47 4.49
N GLU A 52 13.92 -3.48 5.13
CA GLU A 52 14.67 -4.66 5.55
C GLU A 52 14.06 -5.90 4.90
N ILE A 53 14.84 -6.68 4.18
CA ILE A 53 14.36 -7.90 3.51
C ILE A 53 15.27 -9.07 3.84
N SER A 54 14.68 -10.15 4.31
CA SER A 54 15.33 -11.43 4.54
C SER A 54 14.71 -12.51 3.65
N PRO A 55 15.25 -12.77 2.46
CA PRO A 55 14.68 -13.73 1.52
C PRO A 55 14.66 -15.17 2.04
N ARG A 56 15.61 -15.51 2.91
CA ARG A 56 15.70 -16.86 3.51
C ARG A 56 14.56 -17.13 4.48
N SER A 57 14.17 -16.14 5.27
CA SER A 57 13.06 -16.24 6.22
C SER A 57 11.71 -15.83 5.64
N GLY A 58 11.68 -15.24 4.45
CA GLY A 58 10.48 -14.66 3.84
C GLY A 58 9.97 -13.41 4.55
N ARG A 59 10.78 -12.78 5.42
CA ARG A 59 10.39 -11.58 6.15
C ARG A 59 10.82 -10.33 5.44
N GLY A 60 9.89 -9.36 5.35
CA GLY A 60 10.13 -8.00 4.91
C GLY A 60 9.60 -7.02 5.95
N ARG A 61 10.26 -5.86 6.06
CA ARG A 61 9.83 -4.75 6.90
C ARG A 61 10.05 -3.44 6.19
N LEU A 62 9.03 -2.60 6.18
CA LEU A 62 9.09 -1.24 5.67
C LEU A 62 8.87 -0.29 6.83
N ARG A 63 9.77 0.68 7.00
CA ARG A 63 9.62 1.72 8.01
C ARG A 63 9.36 3.07 7.36
N ASN A 64 8.46 3.85 7.97
CA ASN A 64 8.11 5.18 7.52
C ASN A 64 7.72 5.22 6.02
N LEU A 65 6.80 4.36 5.62
CA LEU A 65 6.16 4.47 4.31
C LEU A 65 5.18 5.64 4.35
N GLU A 66 5.40 6.64 3.50
CA GLU A 66 4.57 7.83 3.38
C GLU A 66 3.92 7.90 2.00
N ILE A 67 2.63 8.24 1.98
CA ILE A 67 1.86 8.52 0.78
C ILE A 67 1.51 10.00 0.81
N GLY A 68 1.96 10.73 -0.19
CA GLY A 68 1.69 12.15 -0.37
C GLY A 68 0.20 12.44 -0.55
N ASN A 69 -0.17 13.70 -0.47
CA ASN A 69 -1.55 14.12 -0.73
C ASN A 69 -1.73 14.42 -2.22
N PRO A 70 -2.89 14.10 -2.82
CA PRO A 70 -3.18 14.48 -4.20
C PRO A 70 -3.21 15.99 -4.38
N GLN A 71 -3.01 16.45 -5.62
CA GLN A 71 -3.15 17.87 -5.94
C GLN A 71 -4.55 18.39 -5.60
N GLY A 72 -4.62 19.62 -5.07
CA GLY A 72 -5.86 20.25 -4.63
C GLY A 72 -6.24 20.02 -3.17
N PHE A 73 -5.43 19.26 -2.43
CA PHE A 73 -5.56 19.07 -0.99
C PHE A 73 -4.43 19.77 -0.24
N SER A 74 -4.67 20.18 1.01
CA SER A 74 -3.77 21.06 1.77
C SER A 74 -2.78 20.32 2.66
N ALA A 75 -3.10 19.13 3.11
CA ALA A 75 -2.20 18.35 3.95
C ALA A 75 -0.97 17.88 3.17
N VAL A 76 0.19 17.85 3.81
CA VAL A 76 1.46 17.45 3.17
C VAL A 76 1.42 15.98 2.74
N ARG A 77 0.72 15.13 3.51
CA ARG A 77 0.61 13.68 3.25
C ARG A 77 -0.79 13.17 3.56
N ALA A 78 -1.22 12.17 2.80
CA ALA A 78 -2.48 11.48 3.03
C ALA A 78 -2.36 10.36 4.06
N ALA A 79 -1.23 9.64 4.07
CA ALA A 79 -1.01 8.56 5.02
C ALA A 79 0.47 8.38 5.36
N ARG A 80 0.72 7.90 6.59
CA ARG A 80 2.03 7.41 7.04
C ARG A 80 1.84 6.09 7.77
N PHE A 81 2.63 5.11 7.37
CA PHE A 81 2.72 3.79 7.95
C PHE A 81 4.08 3.68 8.63
N ASN A 82 4.10 3.70 9.95
CA ASN A 82 5.36 3.71 10.69
C ASN A 82 6.10 2.38 10.57
N ASP A 83 5.35 1.28 10.57
CA ASP A 83 5.88 -0.08 10.47
C ASP A 83 4.92 -0.96 9.68
N VAL A 84 5.44 -1.57 8.62
CA VAL A 84 4.75 -2.56 7.79
C VAL A 84 5.58 -3.81 7.77
N ILE A 85 5.05 -4.90 8.31
CA ILE A 85 5.69 -6.20 8.36
C ILE A 85 5.04 -7.12 7.34
N LEU A 86 5.86 -7.83 6.57
CA LEU A 86 5.46 -8.76 5.55
C LEU A 86 6.06 -10.13 5.85
N GLU A 87 5.24 -11.17 5.81
CA GLU A 87 5.67 -12.56 5.92
C GLU A 87 5.22 -13.32 4.67
N VAL A 88 6.19 -13.78 3.88
CA VAL A 88 5.98 -14.49 2.61
C VAL A 88 6.47 -15.91 2.78
N ASP A 89 5.81 -16.87 2.16
CA ASP A 89 6.34 -18.24 2.05
C ASP A 89 7.52 -18.27 1.07
N PRO A 90 8.77 -18.49 1.54
CA PRO A 90 9.95 -18.48 0.68
C PRO A 90 9.90 -19.53 -0.43
N ALA A 91 9.21 -20.65 -0.23
CA ALA A 91 9.08 -21.71 -1.22
C ALA A 91 8.31 -21.25 -2.46
N THR A 92 7.43 -20.26 -2.31
CA THR A 92 6.58 -19.73 -3.40
C THR A 92 7.22 -18.56 -4.15
N LEU A 93 8.35 -18.03 -3.71
CA LEU A 93 9.00 -16.86 -4.33
C LEU A 93 9.38 -17.07 -5.81
N ARG A 94 9.54 -18.31 -6.25
CA ARG A 94 9.83 -18.66 -7.65
C ARG A 94 8.59 -19.11 -8.42
N SER A 95 7.44 -19.20 -7.76
CA SER A 95 6.17 -19.62 -8.36
C SER A 95 5.47 -18.45 -9.06
N PRO A 96 4.58 -18.72 -10.02
CA PRO A 96 3.71 -17.70 -10.62
C PRO A 96 2.81 -17.01 -9.57
N ILE A 97 2.45 -17.73 -8.50
CA ILE A 97 1.66 -17.25 -7.37
C ILE A 97 2.54 -17.25 -6.13
N VAL A 98 2.71 -16.08 -5.54
CA VAL A 98 3.45 -15.89 -4.29
C VAL A 98 2.45 -15.88 -3.12
N HIS A 99 2.68 -16.73 -2.13
CA HIS A 99 1.88 -16.77 -0.91
C HIS A 99 2.45 -15.82 0.14
N VAL A 100 1.61 -14.89 0.59
CA VAL A 100 1.89 -13.95 1.67
C VAL A 100 1.07 -14.41 2.89
N ASN A 101 1.76 -14.96 3.88
CA ASN A 101 1.12 -15.50 5.08
C ASN A 101 0.50 -14.40 5.92
N ALA A 102 1.21 -13.26 6.06
CA ALA A 102 0.73 -12.14 6.85
C ALA A 102 1.27 -10.79 6.36
N ILE A 103 0.44 -9.77 6.49
CA ILE A 103 0.83 -8.36 6.45
C ILE A 103 0.33 -7.70 7.74
N GLY A 104 1.25 -7.14 8.52
CA GLY A 104 0.96 -6.35 9.71
C GLY A 104 1.25 -4.89 9.47
N ILE A 105 0.32 -4.01 9.82
CA ILE A 105 0.49 -2.55 9.77
C ILE A 105 0.12 -2.01 11.14
N ASP A 106 1.11 -1.48 11.86
CA ASP A 106 0.91 -0.97 13.20
C ASP A 106 0.92 0.56 13.23
N ALA A 107 -0.05 1.11 13.97
CA ALA A 107 -0.22 2.52 14.27
C ALA A 107 -0.12 3.47 13.04
N PRO A 108 -0.83 3.21 11.92
CA PRO A 108 -0.82 4.13 10.80
C PRO A 108 -1.47 5.46 11.19
N THR A 109 -0.96 6.56 10.64
CA THR A 109 -1.61 7.87 10.72
C THR A 109 -2.14 8.25 9.34
N ILE A 110 -3.43 8.56 9.27
CA ILE A 110 -4.13 8.85 8.02
C ILE A 110 -4.78 10.23 8.14
N VAL A 111 -4.65 11.04 7.11
CA VAL A 111 -5.36 12.30 6.98
C VAL A 111 -6.51 12.11 6.01
N TYR A 112 -7.73 12.26 6.52
CA TYR A 112 -8.95 12.30 5.73
C TYR A 112 -9.29 13.77 5.46
N GLU A 113 -8.95 14.25 4.29
CA GLU A 113 -9.18 15.63 3.90
C GLU A 113 -10.27 15.73 2.85
N ARG A 114 -11.25 16.61 3.11
CA ARG A 114 -12.30 16.91 2.14
C ARG A 114 -11.90 18.07 1.26
N GLY A 115 -11.95 17.85 -0.07
CA GLY A 115 -11.76 18.87 -1.10
C GLY A 115 -12.98 18.91 -2.05
N GLY A 116 -13.90 19.83 -1.81
CA GLY A 116 -15.12 19.93 -2.61
C GLY A 116 -16.05 18.70 -2.49
N LYS A 117 -16.27 17.97 -3.59
CA LYS A 117 -17.19 16.81 -3.64
C LYS A 117 -16.52 15.46 -3.36
N THR A 118 -15.20 15.42 -3.14
CA THR A 118 -14.43 14.19 -2.95
C THR A 118 -13.45 14.35 -1.80
N THR A 119 -12.81 13.26 -1.39
CA THR A 119 -11.76 13.24 -0.39
C THR A 119 -10.42 12.83 -1.01
N ASN A 120 -9.33 13.22 -0.36
CA ASN A 120 -7.98 12.83 -0.78
C ASN A 120 -7.84 11.31 -0.89
N LEU A 121 -8.39 10.56 0.07
CA LEU A 121 -8.30 9.09 0.10
C LEU A 121 -9.11 8.45 -1.04
N GLU A 122 -10.29 9.02 -1.40
CA GLU A 122 -11.05 8.55 -2.56
C GLU A 122 -10.33 8.80 -3.88
N VAL A 123 -9.59 9.91 -3.99
CA VAL A 123 -8.76 10.19 -5.18
C VAL A 123 -7.65 9.16 -5.30
N ILE A 124 -6.94 8.86 -4.21
CA ILE A 124 -5.90 7.84 -4.18
C ILE A 124 -6.48 6.47 -4.51
N ALA A 125 -7.58 6.06 -3.87
CA ALA A 125 -8.22 4.77 -4.11
C ALA A 125 -8.64 4.59 -5.58
N ARG A 126 -9.20 5.64 -6.21
CA ARG A 126 -9.53 5.64 -7.64
C ARG A 126 -8.30 5.52 -8.54
N SER A 127 -7.20 6.18 -8.20
CA SER A 127 -5.93 6.04 -8.93
C SER A 127 -5.41 4.60 -8.87
N MET A 128 -5.44 3.98 -7.68
CA MET A 128 -5.04 2.58 -7.50
C MET A 128 -5.92 1.62 -8.30
N GLU A 129 -7.23 1.83 -8.30
CA GLU A 129 -8.19 1.03 -9.07
C GLU A 129 -7.97 1.18 -10.58
N ALA A 130 -7.80 2.40 -11.06
CA ALA A 130 -7.52 2.67 -12.48
C ALA A 130 -6.19 2.04 -12.93
N HIS A 131 -5.16 2.07 -12.07
CA HIS A 131 -3.89 1.41 -12.35
C HIS A 131 -4.03 -0.12 -12.37
N ALA A 132 -4.81 -0.69 -11.45
CA ALA A 132 -5.07 -2.12 -11.41
C ALA A 132 -5.77 -2.60 -12.70
N LYS A 133 -6.82 -1.89 -13.16
CA LYS A 133 -7.54 -2.19 -14.40
C LYS A 133 -6.63 -2.11 -15.63
N ARG A 134 -5.86 -1.02 -15.79
CA ARG A 134 -4.90 -0.90 -16.91
C ARG A 134 -3.88 -2.04 -16.91
N SER A 135 -3.41 -2.42 -15.74
CA SER A 135 -2.47 -3.54 -15.59
C SER A 135 -3.05 -4.88 -16.01
N GLU A 136 -4.37 -5.09 -15.87
CA GLU A 136 -5.08 -6.29 -16.36
C GLU A 136 -5.25 -6.27 -17.88
N GLU A 137 -5.67 -5.13 -18.42
CA GLU A 137 -5.86 -4.94 -19.86
C GLU A 137 -4.54 -5.17 -20.62
N GLU A 138 -3.44 -4.58 -20.16
CA GLU A 138 -2.11 -4.78 -20.72
C GLU A 138 -1.65 -6.26 -20.65
N ALA A 139 -1.93 -6.93 -19.54
CA ALA A 139 -1.62 -8.34 -19.38
C ALA A 139 -2.44 -9.24 -20.32
N SER A 140 -3.69 -8.85 -20.60
CA SER A 140 -4.60 -9.57 -21.50
C SER A 140 -4.26 -9.32 -22.98
N ALA A 141 -3.75 -8.13 -23.32
CA ALA A 141 -3.35 -7.76 -24.68
C ALA A 141 -1.99 -8.34 -25.10
N SER A 142 -1.11 -8.61 -24.14
CA SER A 142 0.23 -9.16 -24.40
C SER A 142 0.19 -10.68 -24.51
N SER A 143 -0.30 -11.19 -25.65
CA SER A 143 -0.27 -12.62 -25.98
C SER A 143 1.11 -13.17 -26.38
N SER A 144 2.16 -12.33 -26.36
CA SER A 144 3.53 -12.71 -26.71
C SER A 144 4.38 -12.77 -25.43
N GLY A 145 4.70 -14.00 -25.07
CA GLY A 145 5.44 -14.46 -23.89
C GLY A 145 6.49 -13.52 -23.29
N VAL A 146 6.75 -13.77 -22.02
CA VAL A 146 7.84 -13.28 -21.17
C VAL A 146 7.48 -12.04 -20.33
N THR A 147 6.48 -12.12 -19.52
CA THR A 147 6.47 -11.76 -18.09
C THR A 147 5.04 -11.91 -17.57
N ALA A 148 4.61 -13.13 -17.31
CA ALA A 148 3.39 -13.33 -16.52
C ALA A 148 3.53 -12.53 -15.24
N LYS A 149 2.74 -11.46 -15.08
CA LYS A 149 2.76 -10.62 -13.86
C LYS A 149 2.52 -11.56 -12.68
N ARG A 150 3.44 -11.58 -11.72
CA ARG A 150 3.31 -12.39 -10.51
C ARG A 150 2.00 -12.05 -9.80
N LYS A 151 1.31 -13.07 -9.38
CA LYS A 151 0.10 -12.96 -8.57
C LYS A 151 0.41 -13.24 -7.11
N PHE A 152 -0.44 -12.76 -6.24
CA PHE A 152 -0.30 -12.88 -4.80
C PHE A 152 -1.59 -13.43 -4.19
N ILE A 153 -1.45 -14.31 -3.23
CA ILE A 153 -2.50 -14.70 -2.30
C ILE A 153 -2.05 -14.22 -0.93
N ILE A 154 -2.86 -13.41 -0.25
CA ILE A 154 -2.54 -12.89 1.08
C ILE A 154 -3.52 -13.53 2.05
N ASP A 155 -3.02 -14.39 2.93
CA ASP A 155 -3.87 -15.12 3.87
C ASP A 155 -4.46 -14.17 4.92
N ARG A 156 -3.64 -13.22 5.42
CA ARG A 156 -4.09 -12.28 6.44
C ARG A 156 -3.39 -10.92 6.29
N LEU A 157 -4.19 -9.86 6.35
CA LEU A 157 -3.73 -8.49 6.51
C LEU A 157 -4.39 -7.89 7.73
N LEU A 158 -3.60 -7.31 8.63
CA LEU A 158 -4.06 -6.72 9.88
C LEU A 158 -3.52 -5.31 10.04
N ILE A 159 -4.42 -4.33 10.22
CA ILE A 159 -4.10 -2.94 10.54
C ILE A 159 -4.60 -2.67 11.96
N ARG A 160 -3.73 -2.22 12.86
CA ARG A 160 -4.03 -1.97 14.27
C ARG A 160 -3.55 -0.62 14.74
N GLY A 161 -4.27 -0.07 15.74
CA GLY A 161 -3.87 1.14 16.45
C GLY A 161 -3.78 2.38 15.55
N GLY A 162 -4.49 2.40 14.43
CA GLY A 162 -4.47 3.50 13.49
C GLY A 162 -5.15 4.76 14.04
N LYS A 163 -4.69 5.93 13.57
CA LYS A 163 -5.32 7.23 13.86
C LYS A 163 -5.70 7.92 12.57
N VAL A 164 -6.88 8.52 12.57
CA VAL A 164 -7.37 9.32 11.45
C VAL A 164 -7.60 10.75 11.90
N THR A 165 -6.98 11.70 11.21
CA THR A 165 -7.24 13.13 11.37
C THR A 165 -8.13 13.58 10.22
N MET A 166 -9.36 13.99 10.55
CA MET A 166 -10.30 14.55 9.60
C MET A 166 -10.11 16.05 9.53
N THR A 167 -9.92 16.59 8.32
CA THR A 167 -9.70 18.02 8.10
C THR A 167 -10.37 18.47 6.79
N SER A 168 -10.41 19.78 6.57
CA SER A 168 -10.83 20.41 5.31
C SER A 168 -10.05 21.71 5.13
N ALA A 169 -10.03 22.24 3.92
CA ALA A 169 -9.44 23.55 3.62
C ALA A 169 -10.06 24.67 4.48
N ALA A 170 -11.34 24.58 4.82
CA ALA A 170 -12.05 25.55 5.67
C ALA A 170 -11.53 25.56 7.12
N LEU A 171 -10.98 24.46 7.60
CA LEU A 171 -10.44 24.32 8.97
C LEU A 171 -8.99 24.77 9.10
N ARG A 172 -8.37 25.29 8.03
CA ARG A 172 -6.98 25.81 8.01
C ARG A 172 -5.95 24.91 8.71
N GLY A 173 -6.06 23.59 8.50
CA GLY A 173 -5.17 22.61 9.10
C GLY A 173 -5.56 22.14 10.51
N GLN A 174 -6.59 22.72 11.12
CA GLN A 174 -7.19 22.14 12.32
C GLN A 174 -8.02 20.92 11.92
N GLY A 175 -7.98 19.89 12.73
CA GLY A 175 -8.69 18.65 12.43
C GLY A 175 -9.11 17.92 13.70
N VAL A 176 -10.08 17.03 13.55
CA VAL A 176 -10.52 16.12 14.60
C VAL A 176 -9.83 14.77 14.40
N THR A 177 -9.11 14.31 15.41
CA THR A 177 -8.44 13.01 15.36
C THR A 177 -9.23 11.98 16.14
N PHE A 178 -9.38 10.79 15.58
CA PHE A 178 -10.04 9.65 16.20
C PHE A 178 -9.29 8.37 15.88
N ASP A 179 -9.53 7.34 16.71
CA ASP A 179 -8.93 6.04 16.50
C ASP A 179 -9.62 5.28 15.35
N LEU A 180 -8.81 4.73 14.44
CA LEU A 180 -9.28 3.83 13.42
C LEU A 180 -9.48 2.45 14.05
N PRO A 181 -10.67 1.85 13.97
CA PRO A 181 -10.88 0.47 14.37
C PRO A 181 -9.94 -0.48 13.61
N ASP A 182 -9.54 -1.55 14.26
CA ASP A 182 -8.73 -2.57 13.61
C ASP A 182 -9.40 -3.09 12.34
N ILE A 183 -8.60 -3.27 11.30
CA ILE A 183 -9.04 -3.79 10.01
C ILE A 183 -8.33 -5.11 9.77
N GLU A 184 -9.10 -6.18 9.68
CA GLU A 184 -8.59 -7.48 9.30
C GLU A 184 -9.21 -7.90 7.97
N LEU A 185 -8.34 -8.21 7.00
CA LEU A 185 -8.71 -8.79 5.71
C LEU A 185 -8.09 -10.17 5.61
N ARG A 186 -8.84 -11.13 5.11
CA ARG A 186 -8.40 -12.53 4.95
C ARG A 186 -8.58 -13.00 3.51
N ASP A 187 -7.77 -13.94 3.10
CA ASP A 187 -7.89 -14.68 1.84
C ASP A 187 -7.95 -13.77 0.60
N ILE A 188 -7.18 -12.65 0.61
CA ILE A 188 -7.12 -11.74 -0.53
C ILE A 188 -6.52 -12.48 -1.73
N GLY A 189 -7.26 -12.51 -2.84
CA GLY A 189 -6.85 -13.17 -4.07
C GLY A 189 -7.08 -14.69 -4.11
N LYS A 190 -7.47 -15.33 -3.03
CA LYS A 190 -7.61 -16.79 -2.98
C LYS A 190 -8.66 -17.33 -3.95
N ARG A 191 -9.83 -16.70 -4.00
CA ARG A 191 -10.93 -17.10 -4.90
C ARG A 191 -10.64 -16.84 -6.39
N GLN A 192 -9.75 -15.90 -6.69
CA GLN A 192 -9.35 -15.51 -8.04
C GLN A 192 -8.09 -16.23 -8.55
N GLY A 193 -7.53 -17.17 -7.77
CA GLY A 193 -6.26 -17.81 -8.10
C GLY A 193 -5.08 -16.82 -8.08
N GLY A 194 -5.12 -15.85 -7.18
CA GLY A 194 -4.16 -14.78 -7.00
C GLY A 194 -4.59 -13.46 -7.64
N VAL A 195 -4.15 -12.35 -7.04
CA VAL A 195 -4.33 -10.97 -7.50
C VAL A 195 -2.98 -10.32 -7.78
N THR A 196 -2.93 -9.30 -8.64
CA THR A 196 -1.72 -8.50 -8.83
C THR A 196 -1.46 -7.64 -7.60
N ALA A 197 -0.24 -7.12 -7.46
CA ALA A 197 0.10 -6.20 -6.37
C ALA A 197 -0.80 -4.95 -6.37
N SER A 198 -1.12 -4.40 -7.56
CA SER A 198 -2.01 -3.25 -7.71
C SER A 198 -3.45 -3.55 -7.28
N GLN A 199 -3.97 -4.74 -7.62
CA GLN A 199 -5.29 -5.19 -7.16
C GLN A 199 -5.32 -5.37 -5.64
N ALA A 200 -4.31 -6.01 -5.06
CA ALA A 200 -4.20 -6.14 -3.61
C ALA A 200 -4.18 -4.77 -2.92
N ALA A 201 -3.38 -3.83 -3.42
CA ALA A 201 -3.30 -2.46 -2.90
C ALA A 201 -4.64 -1.74 -2.99
N SER A 202 -5.37 -1.87 -4.11
CA SER A 202 -6.72 -1.29 -4.28
C SER A 202 -7.73 -1.89 -3.29
N ILE A 203 -7.72 -3.20 -3.07
CA ILE A 203 -8.59 -3.87 -2.08
C ILE A 203 -8.35 -3.30 -0.68
N VAL A 204 -7.07 -3.17 -0.28
CA VAL A 204 -6.69 -2.63 1.03
C VAL A 204 -7.11 -1.17 1.16
N ALA A 205 -6.81 -0.33 0.16
CA ALA A 205 -7.18 1.09 0.15
C ALA A 205 -8.70 1.27 0.31
N ASN A 206 -9.50 0.53 -0.47
CA ASN A 206 -10.96 0.59 -0.39
C ASN A 206 -11.49 0.14 0.99
N ALA A 207 -10.88 -0.88 1.60
CA ALA A 207 -11.25 -1.31 2.95
C ALA A 207 -10.97 -0.23 4.00
N ILE A 208 -9.83 0.45 3.90
CA ILE A 208 -9.47 1.58 4.78
C ILE A 208 -10.47 2.73 4.61
N VAL A 209 -10.73 3.14 3.36
CA VAL A 209 -11.69 4.23 3.05
C VAL A 209 -13.08 3.91 3.60
N ALA A 210 -13.57 2.68 3.37
CA ALA A 210 -14.87 2.25 3.88
C ALA A 210 -14.95 2.28 5.42
N LYS A 211 -13.88 1.84 6.09
CA LYS A 211 -13.81 1.83 7.56
C LYS A 211 -13.78 3.25 8.14
N ILE A 212 -13.03 4.15 7.51
CA ILE A 212 -12.99 5.56 7.89
C ILE A 212 -14.37 6.20 7.70
N ALA A 213 -15.01 6.01 6.54
CA ALA A 213 -16.34 6.55 6.26
C ALA A 213 -17.37 6.05 7.29
N GLN A 214 -17.37 4.76 7.61
CA GLN A 214 -18.23 4.17 8.64
C GLN A 214 -18.00 4.83 10.02
N ARG A 215 -16.73 5.05 10.40
CA ARG A 215 -16.39 5.68 11.69
C ARG A 215 -16.80 7.14 11.76
N VAL A 216 -16.62 7.87 10.68
CA VAL A 216 -17.06 9.27 10.55
C VAL A 216 -18.57 9.38 10.75
N LEU A 217 -19.36 8.55 10.05
CA LEU A 217 -20.82 8.52 10.18
C LEU A 217 -21.27 8.20 11.62
N SER A 218 -20.66 7.20 12.26
CA SER A 218 -20.97 6.82 13.64
C SER A 218 -20.70 7.96 14.64
N ASN A 219 -19.63 8.72 14.44
CA ASN A 219 -19.29 9.85 15.32
C ASN A 219 -20.29 11.01 15.15
N ILE A 220 -20.79 11.26 13.95
CA ILE A 220 -21.81 12.25 13.69
C ILE A 220 -23.12 11.88 14.43
N ASP A 221 -23.53 10.62 14.35
CA ASP A 221 -24.74 10.16 15.03
C ASP A 221 -24.63 10.25 16.57
N LEU A 222 -23.44 9.98 17.12
CA LEU A 222 -23.19 10.15 18.57
C LEU A 222 -23.25 11.61 19.01
N LEU A 223 -22.66 12.52 18.22
CA LEU A 223 -22.71 13.96 18.49
C LEU A 223 -24.14 14.50 18.38
N ARG A 224 -24.92 14.00 17.43
CA ARG A 224 -26.33 14.35 17.25
C ARG A 224 -27.19 13.92 18.46
N LYS A 225 -26.93 12.74 19.01
CA LYS A 225 -27.60 12.22 20.22
C LYS A 225 -27.16 12.98 21.47
N GLY A 226 -25.93 13.48 21.52
CA GLY A 226 -25.36 14.22 22.65
C GLY A 226 -25.72 15.70 22.71
N GLY A 227 -26.53 16.24 21.80
CA GLY A 227 -27.01 17.64 21.82
C GLY A 227 -25.95 18.69 21.48
N VAL A 228 -24.83 18.32 20.86
CA VAL A 228 -23.74 19.23 20.48
C VAL A 228 -23.91 19.71 19.03
N GLU A 229 -24.92 20.55 18.81
CA GLU A 229 -25.32 21.02 17.46
C GLU A 229 -24.20 21.74 16.70
N GLY A 230 -23.38 22.54 17.38
CA GLY A 230 -22.27 23.27 16.73
C GLY A 230 -21.14 22.38 16.21
N ALA A 231 -20.87 21.26 16.87
CA ALA A 231 -19.90 20.27 16.39
C ALA A 231 -20.48 19.46 15.22
N ILE A 232 -21.82 19.27 15.19
CA ILE A 232 -22.53 18.58 14.11
C ILE A 232 -22.48 19.41 12.82
N ASP A 233 -22.66 20.71 12.88
CA ASP A 233 -22.65 21.58 11.69
C ASP A 233 -21.23 21.71 11.11
N ALA A 234 -20.19 21.73 11.96
CA ALA A 234 -18.82 21.65 11.51
C ALA A 234 -18.51 20.30 10.82
N LEU A 235 -19.02 19.20 11.36
CA LEU A 235 -18.86 17.85 10.78
C LEU A 235 -19.70 17.62 9.54
N LYS A 236 -20.93 18.15 9.48
CA LYS A 236 -21.77 18.12 8.26
C LYS A 236 -21.15 18.93 7.12
N GLY A 237 -20.47 20.04 7.42
CA GLY A 237 -19.68 20.78 6.45
C GLY A 237 -18.55 19.97 5.84
N LEU A 238 -18.08 18.93 6.56
CA LEU A 238 -17.03 18.00 6.12
C LEU A 238 -17.54 16.82 5.27
N ILE A 239 -18.88 16.57 5.24
CA ILE A 239 -19.49 15.39 4.59
C ILE A 239 -20.42 15.77 3.42
N ARG A 240 -20.81 17.04 3.32
CA ARG A 240 -21.52 17.59 2.17
C ARG A 240 -20.53 18.12 1.15
#